data_315197c67f0995389c9b700c7a678608
#
_entry.id   315197c67f0995389c9b700c7a678608
#
_cell.length_a   1.000
_cell.length_b   1.000
_cell.length_c   1.000
_cell.angle_alpha   90.00
_cell.angle_beta   90.00
_cell.angle_gamma   90.00
#
_symmetry.space_group_name_H-M   'P 1'
#
loop_
_entity.id
_entity.type
_entity.pdbx_description
1 polymer ?
#
loop_
_entity_poly.entity_id
_entity_poly.type
_entity_poly.pdbx_seq_one_letter_code
_entity_poly.pdbx_strand_id
1 'polypeptide(L)'
;FSIKTSSDSKIINCGNFPYQSIDSGLFYKKINERLAKNKNIEFFENIKEIDKSNSFIFNSVPSVPNNKSNLWQHFHGVEIETKENFFNEKIVNLMDFNCDQKNDVHFFYTLPFNKNRALIETTWLSDLEDQSLMNYDLQLENYIKNNLGIKSYSINFKEKGAIPLFYPSFNNDNKTINIGAAGGMTRLSTGYTFLNIQEHSKYIVKNINRIEKIRMFHLGKKYQFLD
;
A
#
# COMPACT_ATOMS: atom_id res chain seq x y z
N PHE A 1 8.60 -5.65 -15.71
CA PHE A 1 9.19 -4.80 -14.68
C PHE A 1 10.69 -5.04 -14.55
N SER A 2 11.39 -4.12 -13.93
CA SER A 2 12.82 -4.28 -13.61
C SER A 2 13.06 -4.31 -12.10
N ILE A 3 14.12 -5.04 -11.73
CA ILE A 3 14.73 -5.02 -10.39
C ILE A 3 16.19 -4.64 -10.60
N LYS A 4 16.72 -3.75 -9.75
CA LYS A 4 18.07 -3.24 -9.88
C LYS A 4 18.80 -3.28 -8.53
N THR A 5 20.06 -3.65 -8.57
CA THR A 5 21.01 -3.58 -7.45
C THR A 5 22.17 -2.68 -7.82
N SER A 6 23.13 -2.47 -6.93
CA SER A 6 24.34 -1.71 -7.23
C SER A 6 25.20 -2.35 -8.32
N SER A 7 25.10 -3.67 -8.55
CA SER A 7 25.97 -4.43 -9.44
C SER A 7 25.23 -5.04 -10.65
N ASP A 8 23.91 -5.14 -10.62
CA ASP A 8 23.13 -5.84 -11.67
C ASP A 8 21.75 -5.22 -11.86
N SER A 9 21.16 -5.44 -13.04
CA SER A 9 19.80 -5.04 -13.36
C SER A 9 19.13 -6.10 -14.22
N LYS A 10 17.95 -6.55 -13.79
CA LYS A 10 17.20 -7.59 -14.50
C LYS A 10 15.82 -7.08 -14.90
N ILE A 11 15.48 -7.24 -16.19
CA ILE A 11 14.13 -7.02 -16.70
C ILE A 11 13.39 -8.36 -16.72
N ILE A 12 12.23 -8.41 -16.09
CA ILE A 12 11.36 -9.59 -15.99
C ILE A 12 10.13 -9.33 -16.86
N ASN A 13 9.91 -10.20 -17.82
CA ASN A 13 8.71 -10.14 -18.67
C ASN A 13 7.56 -10.88 -17.97
N CYS A 14 6.45 -10.17 -17.78
CA CYS A 14 5.24 -10.69 -17.13
C CYS A 14 4.14 -11.03 -18.15
N GLY A 15 4.46 -11.40 -19.37
CA GLY A 15 3.59 -11.64 -20.53
C GLY A 15 2.12 -11.99 -20.23
N ASN A 16 1.88 -13.08 -19.52
CA ASN A 16 0.53 -13.54 -19.17
C ASN A 16 -0.09 -12.82 -17.96
N PHE A 17 0.73 -12.14 -17.14
CA PHE A 17 0.31 -11.45 -15.92
C PHE A 17 0.99 -10.09 -15.86
N PRO A 18 0.59 -9.12 -16.70
CA PRO A 18 1.20 -7.81 -16.73
C PRO A 18 1.02 -7.09 -15.40
N TYR A 19 2.05 -6.36 -14.99
CA TYR A 19 1.94 -5.47 -13.84
C TYR A 19 0.95 -4.34 -14.19
N GLN A 20 0.02 -4.07 -13.30
CA GLN A 20 -1.03 -3.08 -13.51
C GLN A 20 -1.05 -2.08 -12.38
N SER A 21 -1.21 -0.81 -12.70
CA SER A 21 -1.47 0.27 -11.75
C SER A 21 -2.94 0.64 -11.75
N ILE A 22 -3.51 0.87 -10.57
CA ILE A 22 -4.85 1.40 -10.40
C ILE A 22 -4.69 2.88 -10.05
N ASP A 23 -5.30 3.75 -10.85
CA ASP A 23 -5.45 5.15 -10.48
C ASP A 23 -6.38 5.25 -9.26
N SER A 24 -5.78 5.45 -8.09
CA SER A 24 -6.51 5.51 -6.81
C SER A 24 -7.48 6.69 -6.76
N GLY A 25 -7.12 7.84 -7.34
CA GLY A 25 -7.98 9.03 -7.38
C GLY A 25 -9.26 8.77 -8.17
N LEU A 26 -9.13 8.20 -9.37
CA LEU A 26 -10.30 7.81 -10.18
C LEU A 26 -11.11 6.70 -9.53
N PHE A 27 -10.44 5.73 -8.89
CA PHE A 27 -11.11 4.64 -8.17
C PHE A 27 -11.97 5.20 -7.03
N TYR A 28 -11.40 6.00 -6.14
CA TYR A 28 -12.13 6.60 -5.02
C TYR A 28 -13.25 7.53 -5.49
N LYS A 29 -13.00 8.34 -6.51
CA LYS A 29 -14.04 9.21 -7.09
C LYS A 29 -15.26 8.40 -7.51
N LYS A 30 -15.06 7.33 -8.31
CA LYS A 30 -16.15 6.46 -8.77
C LYS A 30 -16.90 5.77 -7.63
N ILE A 31 -16.18 5.30 -6.61
CA ILE A 31 -16.80 4.66 -5.44
C ILE A 31 -17.63 5.69 -4.66
N ASN A 32 -17.08 6.86 -4.35
CA ASN A 32 -17.76 7.90 -3.60
C ASN A 32 -19.01 8.41 -4.32
N GLU A 33 -18.95 8.60 -5.64
CA GLU A 33 -20.12 8.95 -6.46
C GLU A 33 -21.24 7.91 -6.38
N ARG A 34 -20.90 6.62 -6.29
CA ARG A 34 -21.91 5.54 -6.11
C ARG A 34 -22.47 5.51 -4.71
N LEU A 35 -21.61 5.67 -3.69
CA LEU A 35 -22.04 5.68 -2.28
C LEU A 35 -22.94 6.88 -1.98
N ALA A 36 -22.60 8.07 -2.47
CA ALA A 36 -23.37 9.30 -2.28
C ALA A 36 -24.81 9.24 -2.89
N LYS A 37 -25.04 8.38 -3.89
CA LYS A 37 -26.38 8.16 -4.46
C LYS A 37 -27.26 7.23 -3.62
N ASN A 38 -26.68 6.54 -2.65
CA ASN A 38 -27.41 5.58 -1.83
C ASN A 38 -27.89 6.25 -0.53
N LYS A 39 -29.19 6.44 -0.40
CA LYS A 39 -29.82 7.08 0.78
C LYS A 39 -29.65 6.32 2.10
N ASN A 40 -29.19 5.06 2.04
CA ASN A 40 -28.93 4.23 3.21
C ASN A 40 -27.47 4.33 3.69
N ILE A 41 -26.67 5.22 3.09
CA ILE A 41 -25.26 5.43 3.45
C ILE A 41 -25.09 6.85 3.93
N GLU A 42 -24.50 7.00 5.09
CA GLU A 42 -24.15 8.26 5.71
C GLU A 42 -22.66 8.29 6.04
N PHE A 43 -22.04 9.44 5.87
CA PHE A 43 -20.61 9.65 6.15
C PHE A 43 -20.45 10.50 7.39
N PHE A 44 -19.61 10.05 8.32
CA PHE A 44 -19.27 10.76 9.54
C PHE A 44 -17.78 11.05 9.57
N GLU A 45 -17.40 12.24 9.96
CA GLU A 45 -15.99 12.61 10.16
C GLU A 45 -15.45 12.06 11.50
N ASN A 46 -16.33 11.85 12.47
CA ASN A 46 -15.95 11.43 13.80
C ASN A 46 -16.72 10.17 14.24
N ILE A 47 -15.98 9.12 14.57
CA ILE A 47 -16.54 7.85 15.06
C ILE A 47 -17.32 7.99 16.38
N LYS A 48 -17.13 9.09 17.15
CA LYS A 48 -17.88 9.37 18.38
C LYS A 48 -19.36 9.70 18.13
N GLU A 49 -19.70 10.06 16.90
CA GLU A 49 -21.07 10.37 16.48
C GLU A 49 -21.91 9.10 16.22
N ILE A 50 -21.28 7.92 16.23
CA ILE A 50 -21.93 6.65 15.91
C ILE A 50 -22.31 5.91 17.19
N ASP A 51 -23.58 5.50 17.30
CA ASP A 51 -24.04 4.58 18.36
C ASP A 51 -23.50 3.17 18.12
N LYS A 52 -22.41 2.84 18.83
CA LYS A 52 -21.75 1.53 18.73
C LYS A 52 -22.58 0.41 19.37
N SER A 53 -23.52 0.71 20.27
CA SER A 53 -24.28 -0.30 21.00
C SER A 53 -25.22 -1.10 20.11
N ASN A 54 -25.75 -0.45 19.06
CA ASN A 54 -26.70 -1.02 18.09
C ASN A 54 -26.09 -1.24 16.71
N SER A 55 -24.76 -1.09 16.57
CA SER A 55 -24.09 -1.17 15.28
C SER A 55 -23.24 -2.42 15.16
N PHE A 56 -23.13 -2.97 13.96
CA PHE A 56 -22.11 -3.94 13.58
C PHE A 56 -20.97 -3.19 12.90
N ILE A 57 -19.72 -3.41 13.34
CA ILE A 57 -18.56 -2.62 12.96
C ILE A 57 -17.65 -3.39 12.01
N PHE A 58 -17.32 -2.80 10.87
CA PHE A 58 -16.21 -3.22 10.01
C PHE A 58 -15.03 -2.31 10.23
N ASN A 59 -14.02 -2.80 10.96
CA ASN A 59 -12.85 -2.01 11.35
C ASN A 59 -11.69 -2.26 10.39
N SER A 60 -11.19 -1.21 9.73
CA SER A 60 -10.02 -1.28 8.83
C SER A 60 -8.73 -0.73 9.42
N VAL A 61 -8.79 -0.15 10.63
CA VAL A 61 -7.63 0.44 11.31
C VAL A 61 -6.91 -0.65 12.11
N PRO A 62 -5.67 -1.03 11.74
CA PRO A 62 -4.94 -2.08 12.43
C PRO A 62 -4.54 -1.64 13.85
N SER A 63 -4.67 -2.54 14.80
CA SER A 63 -4.08 -2.38 16.13
C SER A 63 -2.68 -2.97 16.15
N VAL A 64 -1.72 -2.18 16.67
CA VAL A 64 -0.32 -2.59 16.77
C VAL A 64 -0.19 -3.55 17.98
N PRO A 65 0.39 -4.74 17.80
CA PRO A 65 0.69 -5.62 18.93
C PRO A 65 1.71 -4.97 19.86
N ASN A 66 1.63 -5.28 21.15
CA ASN A 66 2.58 -4.76 22.16
C ASN A 66 3.98 -5.40 22.09
N ASN A 67 4.42 -5.84 20.92
CA ASN A 67 5.73 -6.42 20.69
C ASN A 67 6.76 -5.32 20.39
N LYS A 68 8.00 -5.51 20.85
CA LYS A 68 9.06 -4.50 20.81
C LYS A 68 9.62 -4.19 19.41
N SER A 69 9.34 -4.97 18.40
CA SER A 69 9.74 -4.69 17.03
C SER A 69 8.64 -5.12 16.07
N ASN A 70 8.04 -4.17 15.40
CA ASN A 70 7.07 -4.41 14.35
C ASN A 70 7.68 -3.96 13.03
N LEU A 71 7.75 -4.87 12.07
CA LEU A 71 8.23 -4.55 10.74
C LEU A 71 7.14 -3.78 9.97
N TRP A 72 7.51 -2.66 9.39
CA TRP A 72 6.64 -1.84 8.56
C TRP A 72 7.26 -1.67 7.16
N GLN A 73 6.41 -1.66 6.15
CA GLN A 73 6.76 -1.02 4.89
C GLN A 73 6.29 0.42 4.96
N HIS A 74 7.21 1.36 5.09
CA HIS A 74 6.87 2.77 5.13
C HIS A 74 7.51 3.50 3.95
N PHE A 75 6.83 4.51 3.44
CA PHE A 75 7.21 5.10 2.18
C PHE A 75 6.79 6.57 2.05
N HIS A 76 7.45 7.24 1.13
CA HIS A 76 7.07 8.56 0.62
C HIS A 76 7.28 8.57 -0.89
N GLY A 77 6.26 8.98 -1.62
CA GLY A 77 6.26 9.08 -3.07
C GLY A 77 6.02 10.52 -3.55
N VAL A 78 6.65 10.85 -4.66
CA VAL A 78 6.39 12.09 -5.39
C VAL A 78 6.09 11.78 -6.86
N GLU A 79 4.97 12.29 -7.35
CA GLU A 79 4.71 12.28 -8.79
C GLU A 79 5.44 13.48 -9.39
N ILE A 80 6.37 13.20 -10.29
CA ILE A 80 7.15 14.22 -10.98
C ILE A 80 6.80 14.29 -12.46
N GLU A 81 6.96 15.49 -13.03
CA GLU A 81 6.83 15.74 -14.45
C GLU A 81 8.05 16.49 -14.97
N THR A 82 8.62 15.99 -16.08
CA THR A 82 9.78 16.55 -16.76
C THR A 82 9.35 17.23 -18.06
N LYS A 83 10.11 18.23 -18.53
CA LYS A 83 9.84 18.89 -19.82
C LYS A 83 10.10 17.97 -21.02
N GLU A 84 11.10 17.10 -20.89
CA GLU A 84 11.52 16.19 -21.95
C GLU A 84 11.07 14.76 -21.64
N ASN A 85 11.02 13.90 -22.68
CA ASN A 85 10.77 12.49 -22.52
C ASN A 85 11.95 11.83 -21.82
N PHE A 86 11.71 11.29 -20.63
CA PHE A 86 12.74 10.69 -19.80
C PHE A 86 12.46 9.22 -19.48
N PHE A 87 11.20 8.87 -19.27
CA PHE A 87 10.82 7.55 -18.78
C PHE A 87 10.45 6.58 -19.91
N ASN A 88 10.71 5.29 -19.68
CA ASN A 88 10.15 4.23 -20.50
C ASN A 88 8.82 3.75 -19.89
N GLU A 89 7.70 4.17 -20.47
CA GLU A 89 6.34 3.85 -20.01
C GLU A 89 5.98 2.35 -20.05
N LYS A 90 6.81 1.53 -20.71
CA LYS A 90 6.60 0.08 -20.81
C LYS A 90 7.29 -0.72 -19.71
N ILE A 91 8.12 -0.07 -18.89
CA ILE A 91 8.92 -0.73 -17.85
C ILE A 91 8.75 0.03 -16.55
N VAL A 92 8.13 -0.62 -15.55
CA VAL A 92 8.16 -0.14 -14.17
C VAL A 92 9.46 -0.63 -13.51
N ASN A 93 10.20 0.25 -12.85
CA ASN A 93 11.25 -0.15 -11.94
C ASN A 93 10.61 -0.42 -10.58
N LEU A 94 10.45 -1.72 -10.28
CA LEU A 94 9.69 -2.16 -9.12
C LEU A 94 10.49 -2.10 -7.83
N MET A 95 11.80 -2.37 -7.91
CA MET A 95 12.72 -2.31 -6.77
C MET A 95 14.10 -1.92 -7.26
N ASP A 96 14.53 -0.70 -6.96
CA ASP A 96 15.90 -0.26 -7.15
C ASP A 96 16.61 -0.20 -5.80
N PHE A 97 17.41 -1.23 -5.52
CA PHE A 97 18.22 -1.35 -4.29
C PHE A 97 19.56 -0.61 -4.38
N ASN A 98 19.84 0.09 -5.49
CA ASN A 98 21.06 0.89 -5.64
C ASN A 98 20.98 2.20 -4.84
N CYS A 99 20.84 2.06 -3.52
CA CYS A 99 20.75 3.12 -2.55
C CYS A 99 21.30 2.69 -1.19
N ASP A 100 21.48 3.63 -0.26
CA ASP A 100 21.98 3.34 1.08
C ASP A 100 20.96 2.52 1.88
N GLN A 101 21.38 1.35 2.38
CA GLN A 101 20.55 0.37 3.09
C GLN A 101 20.50 0.59 4.60
N LYS A 102 21.49 1.28 5.21
CA LYS A 102 21.58 1.59 6.67
C LYS A 102 21.23 0.42 7.61
N ASN A 103 21.56 -0.80 7.26
CA ASN A 103 21.25 -2.05 7.97
C ASN A 103 19.75 -2.50 7.93
N ASP A 104 18.94 -1.86 7.11
CA ASP A 104 17.54 -2.23 6.84
C ASP A 104 17.35 -2.50 5.34
N VAL A 105 16.13 -2.74 4.90
CA VAL A 105 15.84 -2.89 3.47
C VAL A 105 15.30 -1.59 2.92
N HIS A 106 16.03 -0.98 2.00
CA HIS A 106 15.68 0.26 1.33
C HIS A 106 15.68 0.09 -0.19
N PHE A 107 14.67 0.58 -0.86
CA PHE A 107 14.60 0.59 -2.32
C PHE A 107 13.72 1.73 -2.82
N PHE A 108 13.87 2.00 -4.12
CA PHE A 108 13.02 2.97 -4.81
C PHE A 108 12.13 2.28 -5.83
N TYR A 109 10.89 2.76 -5.93
CA TYR A 109 10.05 2.55 -7.10
C TYR A 109 10.25 3.68 -8.10
N THR A 110 10.17 3.34 -9.41
CA THR A 110 9.95 4.30 -10.49
C THR A 110 8.82 3.76 -11.35
N LEU A 111 7.66 4.37 -11.26
CA LEU A 111 6.42 3.93 -11.90
C LEU A 111 5.99 4.95 -12.96
N PRO A 112 6.41 4.79 -14.22
CA PRO A 112 6.07 5.71 -15.29
C PRO A 112 4.58 5.65 -15.64
N PHE A 113 3.91 6.80 -15.71
CA PHE A 113 2.57 6.94 -16.28
C PHE A 113 2.62 7.24 -17.76
N ASN A 114 3.66 7.96 -18.19
CA ASN A 114 3.98 8.23 -19.56
C ASN A 114 5.49 8.56 -19.69
N LYS A 115 5.94 9.09 -20.85
CA LYS A 115 7.35 9.35 -21.11
C LYS A 115 7.96 10.49 -20.29
N ASN A 116 7.15 11.40 -19.76
CA ASN A 116 7.61 12.56 -18.99
C ASN A 116 7.04 12.63 -17.56
N ARG A 117 6.20 11.67 -17.16
CA ARG A 117 5.57 11.66 -15.84
C ARG A 117 5.69 10.30 -15.16
N ALA A 118 6.15 10.29 -13.92
CA ALA A 118 6.30 9.08 -13.12
C ALA A 118 6.10 9.35 -11.63
N LEU A 119 5.65 8.32 -10.89
CA LEU A 119 5.76 8.27 -9.45
C LEU A 119 7.15 7.73 -9.09
N ILE A 120 7.86 8.46 -8.25
CA ILE A 120 9.11 8.03 -7.63
C ILE A 120 8.86 7.88 -6.14
N GLU A 121 9.14 6.73 -5.59
CA GLU A 121 8.86 6.44 -4.19
C GLU A 121 10.08 5.85 -3.50
N THR A 122 10.44 6.39 -2.33
CA THR A 122 11.40 5.80 -1.40
C THR A 122 10.64 4.91 -0.43
N THR A 123 11.09 3.67 -0.28
CA THR A 123 10.42 2.64 0.52
C THR A 123 11.40 1.93 1.43
N TRP A 124 11.06 1.86 2.71
CA TRP A 124 11.79 1.15 3.74
C TRP A 124 11.00 -0.03 4.30
N LEU A 125 11.68 -1.11 4.61
CA LEU A 125 11.18 -2.19 5.45
C LEU A 125 11.95 -2.12 6.77
N SER A 126 11.40 -1.46 7.78
CA SER A 126 12.06 -1.23 9.07
C SER A 126 11.05 -0.95 10.18
N ASP A 127 11.55 -0.68 11.38
CA ASP A 127 10.73 -0.13 12.46
C ASP A 127 10.42 1.35 12.21
N LEU A 128 9.23 1.81 12.59
CA LEU A 128 8.85 3.23 12.51
C LEU A 128 9.47 4.10 13.60
N GLU A 129 10.12 3.52 14.61
CA GLU A 129 10.76 4.27 15.69
C GLU A 129 12.09 4.90 15.25
N ASP A 130 12.75 4.38 14.20
CA ASP A 130 14.00 4.94 13.68
C ASP A 130 13.76 6.19 12.83
N GLN A 131 13.78 7.35 13.49
CA GLN A 131 13.61 8.64 12.84
C GLN A 131 14.75 8.98 11.86
N SER A 132 15.92 8.32 11.95
CA SER A 132 17.04 8.56 11.05
C SER A 132 16.75 8.14 9.61
N LEU A 133 15.81 7.21 9.41
CA LEU A 133 15.37 6.74 8.10
C LEU A 133 14.32 7.64 7.45
N MET A 134 13.74 8.59 8.19
CA MET A 134 12.54 9.34 7.75
C MET A 134 12.83 10.63 6.96
N ASN A 135 14.09 10.86 6.57
CA ASN A 135 14.40 12.03 5.72
C ASN A 135 14.09 11.74 4.24
N TYR A 136 12.82 11.44 3.96
CA TYR A 136 12.37 10.98 2.65
C TYR A 136 12.55 12.02 1.53
N ASP A 137 12.30 13.30 1.81
CA ASP A 137 12.42 14.36 0.79
C ASP A 137 13.88 14.44 0.28
N LEU A 138 14.87 14.35 1.16
CA LEU A 138 16.28 14.33 0.78
C LEU A 138 16.65 13.05 0.02
N GLN A 139 16.11 11.90 0.44
CA GLN A 139 16.32 10.61 -0.25
C GLN A 139 15.78 10.68 -1.69
N LEU A 140 14.57 11.19 -1.87
CA LEU A 140 13.93 11.36 -3.17
C LEU A 140 14.71 12.33 -4.05
N GLU A 141 15.10 13.49 -3.51
CA GLU A 141 15.89 14.48 -4.24
C GLU A 141 17.22 13.89 -4.73
N ASN A 142 17.94 13.19 -3.84
CA ASN A 142 19.21 12.55 -4.19
C ASN A 142 19.02 11.45 -5.25
N TYR A 143 18.01 10.60 -5.10
CA TYR A 143 17.74 9.53 -6.06
C TYR A 143 17.36 10.09 -7.43
N ILE A 144 16.47 11.08 -7.49
CA ILE A 144 16.03 11.71 -8.73
C ILE A 144 17.23 12.37 -9.44
N LYS A 145 18.07 13.13 -8.70
CA LYS A 145 19.20 13.83 -9.29
C LYS A 145 20.36 12.90 -9.67
N ASN A 146 20.76 12.03 -8.76
CA ASN A 146 22.02 11.28 -8.88
C ASN A 146 21.83 9.92 -9.54
N ASN A 147 20.75 9.20 -9.23
CA ASN A 147 20.52 7.86 -9.78
C ASN A 147 19.73 7.92 -11.11
N LEU A 148 18.72 8.79 -11.21
CA LEU A 148 17.97 8.97 -12.44
C LEU A 148 18.58 10.04 -13.36
N GLY A 149 19.41 10.96 -12.86
CA GLY A 149 20.03 12.02 -13.66
C GLY A 149 19.07 13.16 -14.04
N ILE A 150 17.91 13.27 -13.40
CA ILE A 150 16.89 14.28 -13.70
C ILE A 150 17.22 15.56 -12.91
N LYS A 151 17.58 16.62 -13.63
CA LYS A 151 17.99 17.90 -13.02
C LYS A 151 16.85 18.89 -12.81
N SER A 152 15.78 18.80 -13.60
CA SER A 152 14.65 19.73 -13.56
C SER A 152 13.33 18.98 -13.72
N TYR A 153 12.44 19.17 -12.77
CA TYR A 153 11.11 18.57 -12.74
C TYR A 153 10.16 19.41 -11.90
N SER A 154 8.86 19.25 -12.09
CA SER A 154 7.82 19.72 -11.18
C SER A 154 7.25 18.55 -10.37
N ILE A 155 6.78 18.83 -9.16
CA ILE A 155 6.07 17.83 -8.33
C ILE A 155 4.58 18.13 -8.43
N ASN A 156 3.82 17.16 -8.92
CA ASN A 156 2.37 17.27 -9.13
C ASN A 156 1.57 16.67 -7.97
N PHE A 157 2.13 15.65 -7.29
CA PHE A 157 1.47 14.95 -6.19
C PHE A 157 2.51 14.39 -5.22
N LYS A 158 2.13 14.27 -3.94
CA LYS A 158 2.91 13.60 -2.90
C LYS A 158 2.04 12.59 -2.17
N GLU A 159 2.62 11.46 -1.82
CA GLU A 159 1.99 10.47 -0.95
C GLU A 159 2.95 10.01 0.14
N LYS A 160 2.39 9.56 1.26
CA LYS A 160 3.14 9.00 2.38
C LYS A 160 2.28 7.96 3.07
N GLY A 161 2.87 6.85 3.48
CA GLY A 161 2.15 5.81 4.20
C GLY A 161 3.05 4.84 4.94
N ALA A 162 2.38 3.97 5.72
CA ALA A 162 3.01 2.84 6.37
C ALA A 162 2.06 1.64 6.32
N ILE A 163 2.56 0.50 5.90
CA ILE A 163 1.83 -0.76 5.78
C ILE A 163 2.40 -1.73 6.83
N PRO A 164 1.57 -2.28 7.74
CA PRO A 164 2.03 -3.24 8.72
C PRO A 164 2.44 -4.56 8.04
N LEU A 165 3.67 -5.02 8.28
CA LEU A 165 4.16 -6.34 7.87
C LEU A 165 4.17 -7.30 9.06
N PHE A 166 3.11 -7.26 9.86
CA PHE A 166 2.86 -8.14 11.00
C PHE A 166 1.36 -8.44 11.09
N TYR A 167 1.01 -9.51 11.78
CA TYR A 167 -0.40 -9.79 12.06
C TYR A 167 -0.92 -8.83 13.14
N PRO A 168 -1.99 -8.08 12.86
CA PRO A 168 -2.58 -7.15 13.82
C PRO A 168 -3.19 -7.92 15.00
N SER A 169 -3.32 -7.26 16.15
CA SER A 169 -4.08 -7.80 17.28
C SER A 169 -5.58 -7.79 16.95
N PHE A 170 -6.25 -8.89 17.24
CA PHE A 170 -7.69 -9.01 17.02
C PHE A 170 -8.45 -8.77 18.32
N ASN A 171 -9.41 -7.86 18.29
CA ASN A 171 -10.39 -7.75 19.38
C ASN A 171 -11.42 -8.86 19.27
N ASN A 172 -11.72 -9.53 20.37
CA ASN A 172 -12.73 -10.59 20.46
C ASN A 172 -14.17 -10.04 20.64
N ASP A 173 -14.46 -8.86 20.10
CA ASP A 173 -15.81 -8.32 20.14
C ASP A 173 -16.70 -9.03 19.10
N ASN A 174 -17.89 -9.48 19.55
CA ASN A 174 -18.84 -10.20 18.70
C ASN A 174 -19.54 -9.32 17.66
N LYS A 175 -19.45 -7.99 17.78
CA LYS A 175 -20.07 -7.01 16.87
C LYS A 175 -19.06 -6.35 15.95
N THR A 176 -17.80 -6.78 15.97
CA THR A 176 -16.74 -6.21 15.14
C THR A 176 -16.07 -7.27 14.27
N ILE A 177 -15.94 -6.97 12.97
CA ILE A 177 -15.08 -7.71 12.05
C ILE A 177 -13.97 -6.78 11.57
N ASN A 178 -12.73 -7.19 11.77
CA ASN A 178 -11.59 -6.51 11.19
C ASN A 178 -11.48 -6.82 9.70
N ILE A 179 -11.29 -5.78 8.89
CA ILE A 179 -11.16 -5.85 7.43
C ILE A 179 -9.87 -5.17 6.99
N GLY A 180 -9.47 -5.36 5.73
CA GLY A 180 -8.27 -4.75 5.20
C GLY A 180 -7.02 -5.09 6.02
N ALA A 181 -6.17 -4.09 6.28
CA ALA A 181 -4.95 -4.27 7.07
C ALA A 181 -5.25 -4.74 8.51
N ALA A 182 -6.31 -4.22 9.14
CA ALA A 182 -6.76 -4.67 10.46
C ALA A 182 -7.22 -6.14 10.47
N GLY A 183 -7.73 -6.64 9.35
CA GLY A 183 -8.13 -8.04 9.17
C GLY A 183 -7.01 -8.99 8.78
N GLY A 184 -5.75 -8.52 8.76
CA GLY A 184 -4.60 -9.34 8.36
C GLY A 184 -4.58 -9.68 6.86
N MET A 185 -5.16 -8.80 6.02
CA MET A 185 -5.19 -9.02 4.57
C MET A 185 -3.89 -8.62 3.88
N THR A 186 -2.97 -7.98 4.59
CA THR A 186 -1.64 -7.64 4.06
C THR A 186 -0.78 -8.89 3.96
N ARG A 187 -0.15 -9.12 2.83
CA ARG A 187 0.88 -10.15 2.67
C ARG A 187 2.16 -9.67 3.34
N LEU A 188 2.63 -10.41 4.33
CA LEU A 188 3.76 -9.99 5.16
C LEU A 188 5.07 -9.93 4.36
N SER A 189 5.19 -10.77 3.33
CA SER A 189 6.39 -10.84 2.47
C SER A 189 6.50 -9.70 1.45
N THR A 190 5.38 -9.02 1.11
CA THR A 190 5.36 -8.07 -0.02
C THR A 190 4.58 -6.77 0.24
N GLY A 191 3.83 -6.68 1.33
CA GLY A 191 2.91 -5.56 1.60
C GLY A 191 1.65 -5.54 0.72
N TYR A 192 1.53 -6.41 -0.27
CA TYR A 192 0.37 -6.44 -1.16
C TYR A 192 -0.89 -6.87 -0.43
N THR A 193 -1.95 -6.08 -0.57
CA THR A 193 -3.17 -6.23 0.21
C THR A 193 -4.41 -6.33 -0.69
N PHE A 194 -4.37 -5.71 -1.87
CA PHE A 194 -5.56 -5.47 -2.70
C PHE A 194 -6.33 -6.76 -3.07
N LEU A 195 -5.65 -7.79 -3.56
CA LEU A 195 -6.32 -9.04 -3.96
C LEU A 195 -6.94 -9.76 -2.78
N ASN A 196 -6.26 -9.79 -1.63
CA ASN A 196 -6.77 -10.40 -0.41
C ASN A 196 -8.01 -9.66 0.11
N ILE A 197 -8.02 -8.32 0.03
CA ILE A 197 -9.20 -7.49 0.35
C ILE A 197 -10.38 -7.86 -0.56
N GLN A 198 -10.16 -8.07 -1.85
CA GLN A 198 -11.23 -8.46 -2.77
C GLN A 198 -11.84 -9.82 -2.40
N GLU A 199 -11.02 -10.81 -2.07
CA GLU A 199 -11.50 -12.13 -1.64
C GLU A 199 -12.24 -12.05 -0.30
N HIS A 200 -11.72 -11.30 0.67
CA HIS A 200 -12.40 -11.07 1.94
C HIS A 200 -13.75 -10.37 1.76
N SER A 201 -13.80 -9.34 0.92
CA SER A 201 -15.03 -8.62 0.61
C SER A 201 -16.10 -9.53 -0.02
N LYS A 202 -15.71 -10.39 -0.96
CA LYS A 202 -16.62 -11.40 -1.55
C LYS A 202 -17.16 -12.35 -0.48
N TYR A 203 -16.30 -12.78 0.44
CA TYR A 203 -16.70 -13.66 1.55
C TYR A 203 -17.71 -12.97 2.47
N ILE A 204 -17.47 -11.71 2.84
CA ILE A 204 -18.39 -10.92 3.67
C ILE A 204 -19.74 -10.80 2.97
N VAL A 205 -19.78 -10.36 1.72
CA VAL A 205 -21.02 -10.19 0.95
C VAL A 205 -21.81 -11.50 0.87
N LYS A 206 -21.14 -12.62 0.58
CA LYS A 206 -21.78 -13.95 0.50
C LYS A 206 -22.42 -14.38 1.83
N ASN A 207 -21.92 -13.89 2.94
CA ASN A 207 -22.33 -14.31 4.27
C ASN A 207 -23.00 -13.20 5.10
N ILE A 208 -23.39 -12.10 4.47
CA ILE A 208 -23.87 -10.90 5.16
C ILE A 208 -25.07 -11.16 6.09
N ASN A 209 -26.00 -12.06 5.70
CA ASN A 209 -27.17 -12.41 6.49
C ASN A 209 -26.87 -13.20 7.77
N ARG A 210 -25.61 -13.61 7.97
CA ARG A 210 -25.15 -14.32 9.17
C ARG A 210 -23.83 -13.75 9.70
N ILE A 211 -23.63 -12.47 9.44
CA ILE A 211 -22.35 -11.78 9.72
C ILE A 211 -21.91 -11.94 11.18
N GLU A 212 -22.84 -11.92 12.13
CA GLU A 212 -22.55 -12.08 13.55
C GLU A 212 -21.96 -13.46 13.92
N LYS A 213 -22.16 -14.47 13.05
CA LYS A 213 -21.67 -15.85 13.24
C LYS A 213 -20.34 -16.10 12.51
N ILE A 214 -19.92 -15.18 11.66
CA ILE A 214 -18.69 -15.30 10.87
C ILE A 214 -17.56 -14.67 11.66
N ARG A 215 -16.70 -15.49 12.22
CA ARG A 215 -15.63 -15.02 13.10
C ARG A 215 -14.27 -14.92 12.42
N MET A 216 -14.03 -15.68 11.36
CA MET A 216 -12.72 -15.72 10.72
C MET A 216 -12.85 -15.95 9.21
N PHE A 217 -12.15 -15.13 8.45
CA PHE A 217 -11.82 -15.39 7.07
C PHE A 217 -10.38 -15.93 7.03
N HIS A 218 -10.21 -17.09 6.42
CA HIS A 218 -8.87 -17.63 6.23
C HIS A 218 -8.50 -17.44 4.75
N LEU A 219 -7.42 -16.73 4.50
CA LEU A 219 -6.74 -16.80 3.22
C LEU A 219 -6.41 -18.26 2.92
N GLY A 220 -6.61 -18.69 1.68
CA GLY A 220 -6.31 -20.06 1.29
C GLY A 220 -4.88 -20.45 1.68
N LYS A 221 -4.67 -21.69 2.13
CA LYS A 221 -3.36 -22.23 2.58
C LYS A 221 -2.20 -21.93 1.63
N LYS A 222 -2.48 -21.83 0.32
CA LYS A 222 -1.49 -21.45 -0.70
C LYS A 222 -0.89 -20.06 -0.45
N TYR A 223 -1.68 -19.10 0.02
CA TYR A 223 -1.21 -17.75 0.30
C TYR A 223 -0.47 -17.67 1.62
N GLN A 224 -0.89 -18.43 2.63
CA GLN A 224 -0.21 -18.50 3.93
C GLN A 224 1.18 -19.14 3.84
N PHE A 225 1.38 -20.08 2.89
CA PHE A 225 2.68 -20.72 2.69
C PHE A 225 3.70 -19.80 2.00
N LEU A 226 3.25 -18.79 1.27
CA LEU A 226 4.11 -17.86 0.53
C LEU A 226 4.48 -16.59 1.32
N ASP A 227 3.92 -16.42 2.49
CA ASP A 227 4.23 -15.35 3.46
C ASP A 227 5.09 -15.89 4.61
#